data_a7f79eda0b579f472ce11be8ef946fb7
#
_entry.id   a7f79eda0b579f472ce11be8ef946fb7
#
_cell.length_a   1.000
_cell.length_b   1.000
_cell.length_c   1.000
_cell.angle_alpha   90.00
_cell.angle_beta   90.00
_cell.angle_gamma   90.00
#
_symmetry.space_group_name_H-M   'P 1'
#
loop_
_entity.id
_entity.type
_entity.pdbx_description
1 polymer ?
#
loop_
_entity_poly.entity_id
_entity_poly.type
_entity_poly.pdbx_seq_one_letter_code
_entity_poly.pdbx_strand_id
1 'polypeptide(L)'
;MLVVFSLLVIAGTVYTKKTDFFGVKQDFGYVDVRDKAHMFWWLQYSQGYQKVPLIMWLQGGPGGSSTGFGNFEELGPYDTDLKPRNTTWLSVASLLFVDNPVGAGYSYVDSDDAFTTDVSMIAADMMVLLTSFFNNPAGKNFQETPFYIFCESYGGKMTAAISKSLNQAISAGKIKVNFKGLALGDSWISPIDSTLAWAPYILTNSIIDESGYNKINEAAQKMSKMIGKEMWKQATDQWGVVQGILEKESNGVNFYNMLAWGASESGLMNKYSNLKDRMVNRMIGPLQADKLTTLMNGPIKKMLKIPEKVRWGAQSGKVFTYQAEDFMKPVVDIVDYLIQNTSLSVVVYTGQLDIIVATPGTEKWITQLGIYSSYFNSTRQPLYDPYTKLTTAFYKTVKNFSVYWILDAGHMVPLDNGNAALEMVKRVISK
;
A
#
# COMPACT_ATOMS: atom_id res chain seq x y z
N MET A 1 23.00 29.12 -19.50
CA MET A 1 23.75 27.88 -19.72
C MET A 1 22.76 26.73 -19.43
N LEU A 2 22.13 26.21 -20.51
CA LEU A 2 21.17 25.10 -20.38
C LEU A 2 21.94 23.82 -20.13
N VAL A 3 21.74 23.20 -18.96
CA VAL A 3 22.24 21.85 -18.70
C VAL A 3 21.19 20.88 -19.23
N VAL A 4 21.48 20.31 -20.41
CA VAL A 4 20.69 19.22 -21.00
C VAL A 4 21.06 17.94 -20.26
N PHE A 5 20.21 17.46 -19.35
CA PHE A 5 20.31 16.10 -18.81
C PHE A 5 19.89 15.10 -19.88
N SER A 6 20.86 14.51 -20.56
CA SER A 6 20.65 13.32 -21.39
C SER A 6 20.32 12.14 -20.46
N LEU A 7 19.03 11.76 -20.38
CA LEU A 7 18.66 10.48 -19.80
C LEU A 7 19.23 9.37 -20.71
N LEU A 8 20.33 8.76 -20.32
CA LEU A 8 20.71 7.44 -20.82
C LEU A 8 19.63 6.45 -20.37
N VAL A 9 18.79 6.03 -21.30
CA VAL A 9 17.92 4.87 -21.12
C VAL A 9 18.84 3.64 -21.09
N ILE A 10 19.26 3.23 -19.90
CA ILE A 10 19.88 1.92 -19.71
C ILE A 10 18.74 0.92 -19.92
N ALA A 11 18.73 0.25 -21.07
CA ALA A 11 17.83 -0.85 -21.34
C ALA A 11 18.18 -2.01 -20.39
N GLY A 12 17.56 -2.00 -19.20
CA GLY A 12 17.68 -3.07 -18.23
C GLY A 12 17.24 -4.40 -18.85
N THR A 13 17.99 -5.46 -18.62
CA THR A 13 17.71 -6.79 -19.18
C THR A 13 16.40 -7.29 -18.58
N VAL A 14 15.31 -7.30 -19.37
CA VAL A 14 14.00 -7.82 -18.97
C VAL A 14 13.97 -9.32 -19.23
N TYR A 15 14.00 -10.13 -18.19
CA TYR A 15 13.73 -11.55 -18.29
C TYR A 15 12.24 -11.80 -18.09
N THR A 16 11.47 -11.97 -19.17
CA THR A 16 10.08 -12.42 -19.11
C THR A 16 10.02 -13.93 -19.28
N LYS A 17 9.27 -14.63 -18.44
CA LYS A 17 8.97 -16.06 -18.59
C LYS A 17 7.48 -16.26 -18.44
N LYS A 18 6.87 -17.00 -19.41
CA LYS A 18 5.49 -17.45 -19.36
C LYS A 18 5.42 -18.79 -18.64
N THR A 19 4.56 -18.88 -17.65
CA THR A 19 4.22 -20.14 -16.99
C THR A 19 2.73 -20.12 -16.62
N ASP A 20 2.12 -21.31 -16.45
CA ASP A 20 0.81 -21.42 -15.84
C ASP A 20 0.98 -21.81 -14.36
N PHE A 21 0.30 -21.07 -13.49
CA PHE A 21 0.24 -21.37 -12.07
C PHE A 21 -1.18 -21.76 -11.71
N PHE A 22 -1.41 -23.06 -11.49
CA PHE A 22 -2.74 -23.63 -11.23
C PHE A 22 -3.83 -23.17 -12.21
N GLY A 23 -3.50 -23.06 -13.50
CA GLY A 23 -4.43 -22.61 -14.54
C GLY A 23 -4.53 -21.09 -14.71
N VAL A 24 -3.79 -20.30 -13.93
CA VAL A 24 -3.65 -18.86 -14.15
C VAL A 24 -2.45 -18.56 -15.03
N LYS A 25 -2.73 -17.99 -16.22
CA LYS A 25 -1.67 -17.46 -17.09
C LYS A 25 -0.95 -16.32 -16.39
N GLN A 26 0.38 -16.30 -16.45
CA GLN A 26 1.21 -15.31 -15.76
C GLN A 26 2.48 -14.96 -16.54
N ASP A 27 3.00 -13.77 -16.29
CA ASP A 27 4.33 -13.34 -16.68
C ASP A 27 5.00 -12.66 -15.46
N PHE A 28 6.30 -12.72 -15.35
CA PHE A 28 7.07 -12.13 -14.26
C PHE A 28 8.48 -11.77 -14.70
N GLY A 29 9.13 -10.91 -13.96
CA GLY A 29 10.50 -10.54 -14.26
C GLY A 29 11.06 -9.48 -13.33
N TYR A 30 12.31 -9.14 -13.58
CA TYR A 30 13.02 -8.03 -12.93
C TYR A 30 13.24 -6.89 -13.91
N VAL A 31 13.30 -5.69 -13.35
CA VAL A 31 13.80 -4.48 -14.02
C VAL A 31 14.90 -3.88 -13.15
N ASP A 32 16.05 -3.63 -13.75
CA ASP A 32 17.12 -2.87 -13.11
C ASP A 32 16.74 -1.39 -13.15
N VAL A 33 16.19 -0.90 -12.04
CA VAL A 33 15.62 0.46 -11.95
C VAL A 33 16.72 1.53 -11.75
N ARG A 34 17.84 1.14 -11.17
CA ARG A 34 19.09 1.89 -11.02
C ARG A 34 20.26 0.90 -10.93
N ASP A 35 21.48 1.40 -10.95
CA ASP A 35 22.65 0.58 -10.60
C ASP A 35 22.43 -0.10 -9.25
N LYS A 36 22.72 -1.41 -9.17
CA LYS A 36 22.55 -2.25 -7.97
C LYS A 36 21.12 -2.33 -7.39
N ALA A 37 20.10 -1.91 -8.11
CA ALA A 37 18.72 -1.88 -7.64
C ALA A 37 17.79 -2.62 -8.62
N HIS A 38 17.21 -3.73 -8.17
CA HIS A 38 16.48 -4.71 -8.98
C HIS A 38 15.06 -4.84 -8.45
N MET A 39 14.06 -4.41 -9.25
CA MET A 39 12.65 -4.43 -8.87
C MET A 39 11.92 -5.58 -9.55
N PHE A 40 11.22 -6.39 -8.75
CA PHE A 40 10.49 -7.56 -9.20
C PHE A 40 9.02 -7.24 -9.42
N TRP A 41 8.46 -7.74 -10.52
CA TRP A 41 7.03 -7.66 -10.86
C TRP A 41 6.47 -9.03 -11.23
N TRP A 42 5.18 -9.25 -10.94
CA TRP A 42 4.43 -10.47 -11.24
C TRP A 42 3.05 -10.11 -11.77
N LEU A 43 2.80 -10.44 -13.04
CA LEU A 43 1.53 -10.22 -13.73
C LEU A 43 0.74 -11.51 -13.77
N GLN A 44 -0.53 -11.45 -13.36
CA GLN A 44 -1.52 -12.51 -13.46
C GLN A 44 -2.64 -12.06 -14.39
N TYR A 45 -2.93 -12.84 -15.39
CA TYR A 45 -3.90 -12.49 -16.41
C TYR A 45 -5.31 -12.96 -16.01
N SER A 46 -6.27 -12.05 -16.02
CA SER A 46 -7.69 -12.37 -15.96
C SER A 46 -8.15 -13.10 -17.22
N GLN A 47 -9.23 -13.87 -17.11
CA GLN A 47 -9.87 -14.41 -18.29
C GLN A 47 -10.37 -13.27 -19.19
N GLY A 48 -10.01 -13.31 -20.47
CA GLY A 48 -10.35 -12.21 -21.38
C GLY A 48 -9.61 -10.89 -21.11
N TYR A 49 -8.40 -10.97 -20.60
CA TYR A 49 -7.54 -9.85 -20.15
C TYR A 49 -7.45 -8.65 -21.10
N GLN A 50 -7.70 -8.85 -22.40
CA GLN A 50 -7.71 -7.78 -23.40
C GLN A 50 -8.91 -6.83 -23.28
N LYS A 51 -9.95 -7.23 -22.55
CA LYS A 51 -11.23 -6.49 -22.38
C LYS A 51 -11.46 -5.99 -20.95
N VAL A 52 -10.59 -6.34 -20.02
CA VAL A 52 -10.70 -5.96 -18.61
C VAL A 52 -9.52 -5.08 -18.21
N PRO A 53 -9.66 -4.22 -17.20
CA PRO A 53 -8.57 -3.35 -16.73
C PRO A 53 -7.34 -4.13 -16.25
N LEU A 54 -6.21 -3.41 -16.19
CA LEU A 54 -5.03 -3.81 -15.44
C LEU A 54 -5.01 -3.04 -14.12
N ILE A 55 -4.92 -3.75 -13.01
CA ILE A 55 -4.71 -3.17 -11.68
C ILE A 55 -3.29 -3.51 -11.22
N MET A 56 -2.49 -2.48 -10.91
CA MET A 56 -1.25 -2.64 -10.17
C MET A 56 -1.53 -2.52 -8.67
N TRP A 57 -1.03 -3.47 -7.89
CA TRP A 57 -1.11 -3.45 -6.42
C TRP A 57 0.23 -3.12 -5.78
N LEU A 58 0.20 -2.18 -4.84
CA LEU A 58 1.35 -1.76 -4.05
C LEU A 58 1.08 -1.91 -2.56
N GLN A 59 1.77 -2.84 -1.91
CA GLN A 59 1.72 -3.06 -0.47
C GLN A 59 2.41 -1.92 0.28
N GLY A 60 2.05 -1.75 1.54
CA GLY A 60 2.60 -0.73 2.42
C GLY A 60 3.88 -1.10 3.16
N GLY A 61 3.94 -0.71 4.39
CA GLY A 61 5.04 -0.92 5.31
C GLY A 61 5.73 0.39 5.73
N PRO A 62 6.72 0.96 5.01
CA PRO A 62 7.29 0.58 3.72
C PRO A 62 8.08 -0.73 3.75
N GLY A 63 8.08 -1.43 2.62
CA GLY A 63 8.83 -2.68 2.45
C GLY A 63 7.99 -3.95 2.55
N GLY A 64 6.66 -3.84 2.60
CA GLY A 64 5.72 -4.95 2.48
C GLY A 64 5.72 -5.55 1.07
N SER A 65 5.54 -6.87 0.99
CA SER A 65 5.56 -7.59 -0.29
C SER A 65 4.18 -7.62 -0.93
N SER A 66 4.05 -6.99 -2.11
CA SER A 66 2.87 -7.13 -2.96
C SER A 66 2.72 -8.53 -3.53
N THR A 67 3.83 -9.13 -3.99
CA THR A 67 3.81 -10.45 -4.66
C THR A 67 3.52 -11.59 -3.71
N GLY A 68 3.82 -11.43 -2.44
CA GLY A 68 3.51 -12.43 -1.40
C GLY A 68 2.26 -12.07 -0.61
N PHE A 69 2.33 -11.04 0.23
CA PHE A 69 1.25 -10.70 1.14
C PHE A 69 0.00 -10.25 0.36
N GLY A 70 0.06 -9.20 -0.43
CA GLY A 70 -1.08 -8.70 -1.22
C GLY A 70 -1.68 -9.78 -2.13
N ASN A 71 -0.84 -10.62 -2.73
CA ASN A 71 -1.33 -11.70 -3.60
C ASN A 71 -2.00 -12.83 -2.82
N PHE A 72 -1.32 -13.44 -1.83
CA PHE A 72 -1.79 -14.67 -1.20
C PHE A 72 -2.70 -14.43 0.02
N GLU A 73 -2.55 -13.32 0.72
CA GLU A 73 -3.39 -13.02 1.89
C GLU A 73 -4.61 -12.16 1.53
N GLU A 74 -4.52 -11.29 0.49
CA GLU A 74 -5.55 -10.29 0.26
C GLU A 74 -6.39 -10.51 -1.00
N LEU A 75 -5.82 -10.37 -2.21
CA LEU A 75 -6.64 -10.15 -3.41
C LEU A 75 -6.30 -11.02 -4.62
N GLY A 76 -5.23 -11.79 -4.55
CA GLY A 76 -4.86 -12.71 -5.62
C GLY A 76 -5.78 -13.93 -5.73
N PRO A 77 -5.56 -14.80 -6.73
CA PRO A 77 -6.45 -15.91 -7.05
C PRO A 77 -6.42 -17.05 -6.04
N TYR A 78 -5.38 -17.16 -5.25
CA TYR A 78 -5.18 -18.24 -4.28
C TYR A 78 -4.79 -17.70 -2.91
N ASP A 79 -5.17 -18.40 -1.86
CA ASP A 79 -4.71 -18.17 -0.50
C ASP A 79 -3.36 -18.86 -0.22
N THR A 80 -2.85 -18.78 1.01
CA THR A 80 -1.60 -19.43 1.42
C THR A 80 -1.68 -20.96 1.47
N ASP A 81 -2.87 -21.55 1.41
CA ASP A 81 -3.10 -22.98 1.21
C ASP A 81 -3.16 -23.38 -0.26
N LEU A 82 -2.99 -22.42 -1.16
CA LEU A 82 -3.18 -22.57 -2.61
C LEU A 82 -4.62 -22.97 -2.97
N LYS A 83 -5.60 -22.63 -2.11
CA LYS A 83 -7.02 -22.78 -2.41
C LYS A 83 -7.52 -21.57 -3.18
N PRO A 84 -8.43 -21.76 -4.16
CA PRO A 84 -9.01 -20.65 -4.89
C PRO A 84 -9.72 -19.64 -3.97
N ARG A 85 -9.48 -18.34 -4.19
CA ARG A 85 -10.11 -17.24 -3.48
C ARG A 85 -11.36 -16.78 -4.21
N ASN A 86 -12.53 -16.82 -3.57
CA ASN A 86 -13.81 -16.40 -4.16
C ASN A 86 -13.90 -14.88 -4.37
N THR A 87 -13.17 -14.10 -3.58
CA THR A 87 -13.15 -12.62 -3.61
C THR A 87 -11.97 -12.07 -4.39
N THR A 88 -11.32 -12.90 -5.20
CA THR A 88 -10.16 -12.45 -5.99
C THR A 88 -10.51 -11.35 -6.98
N TRP A 89 -9.69 -10.31 -7.02
CA TRP A 89 -9.83 -9.24 -8.01
C TRP A 89 -9.46 -9.68 -9.43
N LEU A 90 -8.78 -10.84 -9.57
CA LEU A 90 -8.51 -11.43 -10.88
C LEU A 90 -9.79 -11.77 -11.67
N SER A 91 -10.93 -11.88 -10.99
CA SER A 91 -12.25 -12.07 -11.61
C SER A 91 -12.73 -10.87 -12.43
N VAL A 92 -12.18 -9.67 -12.19
CA VAL A 92 -12.64 -8.40 -12.82
C VAL A 92 -11.51 -7.59 -13.47
N ALA A 93 -10.26 -7.91 -13.19
CA ALA A 93 -9.08 -7.21 -13.73
C ALA A 93 -7.88 -8.16 -13.81
N SER A 94 -6.94 -7.91 -14.72
CA SER A 94 -5.61 -8.50 -14.61
C SER A 94 -4.84 -7.82 -13.47
N LEU A 95 -3.97 -8.55 -12.77
CA LEU A 95 -3.27 -8.06 -11.57
C LEU A 95 -1.77 -8.00 -11.81
N LEU A 96 -1.19 -6.83 -11.57
CA LEU A 96 0.25 -6.60 -11.59
C LEU A 96 0.73 -6.31 -10.15
N PHE A 97 1.36 -7.30 -9.54
CA PHE A 97 1.99 -7.14 -8.23
C PHE A 97 3.43 -6.66 -8.41
N VAL A 98 3.81 -5.59 -7.72
CA VAL A 98 5.18 -5.09 -7.73
C VAL A 98 5.70 -5.02 -6.32
N ASP A 99 6.81 -5.70 -6.03
CA ASP A 99 7.49 -5.57 -4.75
C ASP A 99 8.25 -4.23 -4.72
N ASN A 100 7.61 -3.21 -4.16
CA ASN A 100 8.05 -1.82 -4.15
C ASN A 100 8.09 -1.27 -2.72
N PRO A 101 9.18 -0.55 -2.34
CA PRO A 101 10.37 -0.20 -3.13
C PRO A 101 11.39 -1.34 -3.22
N VAL A 102 12.55 -1.08 -3.87
CA VAL A 102 13.64 -2.05 -3.91
C VAL A 102 14.02 -2.51 -2.52
N GLY A 103 14.23 -3.81 -2.35
CA GLY A 103 14.44 -4.46 -1.06
C GLY A 103 13.18 -5.01 -0.38
N ALA A 104 11.98 -4.79 -0.95
CA ALA A 104 10.73 -5.44 -0.55
C ALA A 104 10.56 -6.79 -1.25
N GLY A 105 10.00 -7.79 -0.57
CA GLY A 105 9.66 -9.08 -1.15
C GLY A 105 10.80 -9.75 -1.92
N TYR A 106 10.62 -9.92 -3.23
CA TYR A 106 11.67 -10.42 -4.13
C TYR A 106 12.52 -9.32 -4.78
N SER A 107 12.14 -8.05 -4.67
CA SER A 107 12.99 -6.94 -5.09
C SER A 107 14.20 -6.84 -4.17
N TYR A 108 15.37 -6.55 -4.73
CA TYR A 108 16.61 -6.53 -3.94
C TYR A 108 17.57 -5.44 -4.41
N VAL A 109 18.55 -5.17 -3.57
CA VAL A 109 19.71 -4.32 -3.86
C VAL A 109 21.00 -5.12 -3.69
N ASP A 110 22.01 -4.80 -4.48
CA ASP A 110 23.34 -5.44 -4.36
C ASP A 110 24.20 -4.78 -3.26
N SER A 111 23.85 -3.57 -2.85
CA SER A 111 24.47 -2.89 -1.70
C SER A 111 23.51 -1.92 -1.03
N ASP A 112 23.76 -1.62 0.23
CA ASP A 112 22.86 -0.85 1.07
C ASP A 112 22.70 0.63 0.61
N ASP A 113 23.66 1.19 -0.12
CA ASP A 113 23.59 2.52 -0.74
C ASP A 113 22.57 2.63 -1.87
N ALA A 114 22.05 1.50 -2.35
CA ALA A 114 21.04 1.45 -3.39
C ALA A 114 19.59 1.42 -2.85
N PHE A 115 19.36 1.41 -1.53
CA PHE A 115 18.02 1.61 -0.98
C PHE A 115 17.50 3.02 -1.29
N THR A 116 16.19 3.13 -1.51
CA THR A 116 15.52 4.44 -1.61
C THR A 116 15.36 5.08 -0.23
N THR A 117 15.42 6.42 -0.16
CA THR A 117 15.32 7.17 1.10
C THR A 117 14.10 8.08 1.19
N ASP A 118 13.37 8.24 0.11
CA ASP A 118 12.17 9.08 0.03
C ASP A 118 11.23 8.61 -1.09
N VAL A 119 9.99 9.13 -1.08
CA VAL A 119 8.98 8.76 -2.09
C VAL A 119 9.30 9.27 -3.49
N SER A 120 10.14 10.29 -3.65
CA SER A 120 10.54 10.80 -4.96
C SER A 120 11.46 9.81 -5.67
N MET A 121 12.42 9.22 -4.92
CA MET A 121 13.26 8.13 -5.42
C MET A 121 12.42 6.89 -5.76
N ILE A 122 11.48 6.53 -4.89
CA ILE A 122 10.55 5.41 -5.14
C ILE A 122 9.76 5.65 -6.43
N ALA A 123 9.23 6.86 -6.63
CA ALA A 123 8.49 7.18 -7.84
C ALA A 123 9.39 7.15 -9.08
N ALA A 124 10.64 7.61 -9.00
CA ALA A 124 11.60 7.54 -10.08
C ALA A 124 11.91 6.09 -10.48
N ASP A 125 12.18 5.20 -9.51
CA ASP A 125 12.39 3.77 -9.76
C ASP A 125 11.17 3.13 -10.42
N MET A 126 9.97 3.44 -9.91
CA MET A 126 8.72 2.92 -10.48
C MET A 126 8.50 3.41 -11.91
N MET A 127 8.88 4.65 -12.25
CA MET A 127 8.79 5.13 -13.63
C MET A 127 9.70 4.37 -14.59
N VAL A 128 10.89 3.94 -14.14
CA VAL A 128 11.76 3.05 -14.93
C VAL A 128 11.09 1.68 -15.11
N LEU A 129 10.55 1.10 -14.04
CA LEU A 129 9.83 -0.17 -14.11
C LEU A 129 8.65 -0.10 -15.07
N LEU A 130 7.74 0.88 -14.92
CA LEU A 130 6.54 1.01 -15.75
C LEU A 130 6.88 1.25 -17.22
N THR A 131 7.91 2.07 -17.50
CA THR A 131 8.38 2.29 -18.87
C THR A 131 8.89 0.99 -19.49
N SER A 132 9.70 0.22 -18.75
CA SER A 132 10.18 -1.08 -19.17
C SER A 132 9.05 -2.09 -19.34
N PHE A 133 8.12 -2.15 -18.38
CA PHE A 133 6.98 -3.08 -18.39
C PHE A 133 6.06 -2.82 -19.60
N PHE A 134 5.59 -1.60 -19.81
CA PHE A 134 4.68 -1.29 -20.92
C PHE A 134 5.35 -1.37 -22.31
N ASN A 135 6.66 -1.43 -22.39
CA ASN A 135 7.40 -1.67 -23.63
C ASN A 135 7.76 -3.14 -23.86
N ASN A 136 7.66 -4.00 -22.84
CA ASN A 136 7.92 -5.44 -23.02
C ASN A 136 6.71 -6.18 -23.60
N PRO A 137 6.85 -7.42 -24.10
CA PRO A 137 5.77 -8.18 -24.74
C PRO A 137 4.54 -8.42 -23.82
N ALA A 138 4.75 -8.55 -22.50
CA ALA A 138 3.64 -8.77 -21.54
C ALA A 138 2.84 -7.49 -21.35
N GLY A 139 3.49 -6.40 -20.97
CA GLY A 139 2.85 -5.12 -20.66
C GLY A 139 2.33 -4.38 -21.89
N LYS A 140 2.95 -4.55 -23.07
CA LYS A 140 2.53 -3.92 -24.32
C LYS A 140 1.07 -4.22 -24.67
N ASN A 141 0.57 -5.38 -24.27
CA ASN A 141 -0.83 -5.76 -24.47
C ASN A 141 -1.81 -4.92 -23.64
N PHE A 142 -1.33 -4.18 -22.65
CA PHE A 142 -2.14 -3.36 -21.73
C PHE A 142 -2.01 -1.85 -21.96
N GLN A 143 -1.26 -1.40 -22.97
CA GLN A 143 -1.08 0.05 -23.22
C GLN A 143 -2.41 0.78 -23.45
N GLU A 144 -3.37 0.16 -24.13
CA GLU A 144 -4.70 0.72 -24.42
C GLU A 144 -5.76 0.33 -23.40
N THR A 145 -5.47 -0.65 -22.54
CA THR A 145 -6.38 -1.15 -21.51
C THR A 145 -6.42 -0.17 -20.34
N PRO A 146 -7.59 0.11 -19.73
CA PRO A 146 -7.65 0.93 -18.53
C PRO A 146 -6.67 0.44 -17.46
N PHE A 147 -5.80 1.30 -16.99
CA PHE A 147 -4.81 1.02 -15.96
C PHE A 147 -5.12 1.78 -14.69
N TYR A 148 -5.06 1.09 -13.56
CA TYR A 148 -5.26 1.64 -12.22
C TYR A 148 -4.13 1.23 -11.29
N ILE A 149 -3.84 2.08 -10.28
CA ILE A 149 -2.93 1.76 -9.18
C ILE A 149 -3.76 1.69 -7.90
N PHE A 150 -3.84 0.52 -7.29
CA PHE A 150 -4.43 0.30 -5.98
C PHE A 150 -3.33 -0.01 -4.96
N CYS A 151 -3.54 0.36 -3.74
CA CYS A 151 -2.52 0.21 -2.71
C CYS A 151 -3.10 0.15 -1.31
N GLU A 152 -2.24 -0.08 -0.34
CA GLU A 152 -2.57 -0.08 1.08
C GLU A 152 -1.47 0.62 1.90
N SER A 153 -1.87 1.33 2.97
CA SER A 153 -0.94 1.85 3.99
C SER A 153 0.09 2.85 3.42
N TYR A 154 1.38 2.66 3.68
CA TYR A 154 2.47 3.43 3.07
C TYR A 154 2.45 3.34 1.53
N GLY A 155 1.84 2.29 0.99
CA GLY A 155 1.56 2.16 -0.45
C GLY A 155 0.82 3.37 -1.02
N GLY A 156 -0.06 4.01 -0.24
CA GLY A 156 -0.77 5.22 -0.63
C GLY A 156 0.14 6.42 -0.85
N LYS A 157 1.10 6.61 0.06
CA LYS A 157 2.11 7.65 -0.08
C LYS A 157 2.95 7.45 -1.35
N MET A 158 3.39 6.21 -1.60
CA MET A 158 4.09 5.84 -2.84
C MET A 158 3.21 6.05 -4.06
N THR A 159 1.96 5.57 -4.03
CA THR A 159 1.00 5.66 -5.15
C THR A 159 0.70 7.10 -5.53
N ALA A 160 0.54 8.01 -4.58
CA ALA A 160 0.33 9.44 -4.86
C ALA A 160 1.50 10.03 -5.67
N ALA A 161 2.74 9.82 -5.23
CA ALA A 161 3.94 10.31 -5.92
C ALA A 161 4.13 9.65 -7.31
N ILE A 162 3.93 8.32 -7.39
CA ILE A 162 4.00 7.55 -8.65
C ILE A 162 2.95 8.06 -9.64
N SER A 163 1.70 8.24 -9.19
CA SER A 163 0.58 8.69 -10.05
C SER A 163 0.82 10.08 -10.62
N LYS A 164 1.37 11.00 -9.82
CA LYS A 164 1.77 12.34 -10.29
C LYS A 164 2.85 12.24 -11.37
N SER A 165 3.91 11.47 -11.13
CA SER A 165 5.01 11.27 -12.07
C SER A 165 4.55 10.58 -13.35
N LEU A 166 3.69 9.55 -13.24
CA LEU A 166 3.15 8.82 -14.38
C LEU A 166 2.26 9.71 -15.25
N ASN A 167 1.35 10.48 -14.63
CA ASN A 167 0.50 11.42 -15.37
C ASN A 167 1.31 12.47 -16.14
N GLN A 168 2.36 13.00 -15.51
CA GLN A 168 3.29 13.94 -16.16
C GLN A 168 4.05 13.31 -17.33
N ALA A 169 4.50 12.05 -17.17
CA ALA A 169 5.21 11.33 -18.23
C ALA A 169 4.30 10.99 -19.41
N ILE A 170 3.03 10.64 -19.16
CA ILE A 170 2.01 10.43 -20.20
C ILE A 170 1.77 11.74 -20.96
N SER A 171 1.54 12.85 -20.25
CA SER A 171 1.31 14.17 -20.85
C SER A 171 2.51 14.65 -21.69
N ALA A 172 3.72 14.25 -21.32
CA ALA A 172 4.96 14.54 -22.04
C ALA A 172 5.25 13.54 -23.20
N GLY A 173 4.38 12.55 -23.44
CA GLY A 173 4.56 11.52 -24.47
C GLY A 173 5.71 10.55 -24.21
N LYS A 174 6.19 10.46 -22.95
CA LYS A 174 7.32 9.59 -22.55
C LYS A 174 6.93 8.14 -22.32
N ILE A 175 5.67 7.88 -21.99
CA ILE A 175 5.11 6.55 -21.79
C ILE A 175 3.71 6.48 -22.39
N LYS A 176 3.38 5.36 -23.02
CA LYS A 176 2.05 5.09 -23.56
C LYS A 176 1.32 4.13 -22.64
N VAL A 177 0.32 4.63 -21.91
CA VAL A 177 -0.55 3.84 -21.05
C VAL A 177 -1.87 4.58 -20.80
N ASN A 178 -2.97 3.86 -20.78
CA ASN A 178 -4.30 4.41 -20.53
C ASN A 178 -4.57 4.50 -19.02
N PHE A 179 -3.85 5.39 -18.31
CA PHE A 179 -3.96 5.55 -16.88
C PHE A 179 -5.27 6.23 -16.50
N LYS A 180 -6.10 5.57 -15.70
CA LYS A 180 -7.46 6.01 -15.34
C LYS A 180 -7.61 6.48 -13.91
N GLY A 181 -6.78 6.01 -12.99
CA GLY A 181 -6.91 6.44 -11.61
C GLY A 181 -6.13 5.62 -10.60
N LEU A 182 -6.30 6.02 -9.36
CA LEU A 182 -5.65 5.42 -8.20
C LEU A 182 -6.66 5.19 -7.07
N ALA A 183 -6.41 4.18 -6.24
CA ALA A 183 -7.18 3.90 -5.05
C ALA A 183 -6.27 3.71 -3.84
N LEU A 184 -6.46 4.58 -2.85
CA LEU A 184 -5.65 4.77 -1.66
C LEU A 184 -6.35 4.08 -0.48
N GLY A 185 -6.00 2.82 -0.20
CA GLY A 185 -6.57 2.03 0.90
C GLY A 185 -5.83 2.24 2.19
N ASP A 186 -6.54 2.59 3.25
CA ASP A 186 -5.96 2.76 4.60
C ASP A 186 -4.60 3.42 4.57
N SER A 187 -4.51 4.53 3.79
CA SER A 187 -3.27 5.05 3.24
C SER A 187 -2.60 6.08 4.13
N TRP A 188 -1.27 5.95 4.28
CA TRP A 188 -0.41 6.81 5.09
C TRP A 188 -0.14 8.16 4.41
N ILE A 189 -1.22 8.95 4.18
CA ILE A 189 -1.17 10.24 3.44
C ILE A 189 -0.78 11.40 4.37
N SER A 190 -1.34 11.44 5.58
CA SER A 190 -1.02 12.40 6.62
C SER A 190 -0.70 11.69 7.92
N PRO A 191 0.58 11.37 8.17
CA PRO A 191 1.01 10.67 9.38
C PRO A 191 0.59 11.35 10.69
N ILE A 192 0.61 12.69 10.71
CA ILE A 192 0.19 13.47 11.87
C ILE A 192 -1.29 13.28 12.19
N ASP A 193 -2.16 13.39 11.17
CA ASP A 193 -3.61 13.25 11.36
C ASP A 193 -3.99 11.82 11.76
N SER A 194 -3.32 10.81 11.16
CA SER A 194 -3.51 9.40 11.54
C SER A 194 -3.13 9.16 13.00
N THR A 195 -1.93 9.58 13.43
CA THR A 195 -1.45 9.30 14.80
C THR A 195 -2.24 10.08 15.86
N LEU A 196 -2.62 11.33 15.60
CA LEU A 196 -3.44 12.11 16.52
C LEU A 196 -4.86 11.56 16.67
N ALA A 197 -5.34 10.79 15.72
CA ALA A 197 -6.65 10.14 15.77
C ALA A 197 -6.67 8.89 16.67
N TRP A 198 -5.54 8.26 16.98
CA TRP A 198 -5.50 6.99 17.72
C TRP A 198 -6.18 7.07 19.09
N ALA A 199 -5.72 7.98 19.96
CA ALA A 199 -6.21 8.05 21.32
C ALA A 199 -7.74 8.30 21.40
N PRO A 200 -8.31 9.33 20.72
CA PRO A 200 -9.76 9.56 20.76
C PRO A 200 -10.55 8.41 20.13
N TYR A 201 -10.01 7.77 19.08
CA TYR A 201 -10.70 6.68 18.39
C TYR A 201 -10.84 5.44 19.28
N ILE A 202 -9.76 4.98 19.92
CA ILE A 202 -9.81 3.81 20.79
C ILE A 202 -10.48 4.08 22.15
N LEU A 203 -10.47 5.34 22.65
CA LEU A 203 -11.25 5.73 23.81
C LEU A 203 -12.76 5.60 23.53
N THR A 204 -13.22 6.15 22.38
CA THR A 204 -14.63 6.08 21.97
C THR A 204 -15.11 4.64 21.80
N ASN A 205 -14.18 3.72 21.41
CA ASN A 205 -14.47 2.29 21.28
C ASN A 205 -14.23 1.49 22.57
N SER A 206 -14.05 2.15 23.72
CA SER A 206 -13.88 1.52 25.04
C SER A 206 -12.69 0.58 25.15
N ILE A 207 -11.64 0.78 24.34
CA ILE A 207 -10.41 -0.01 24.36
C ILE A 207 -9.46 0.48 25.44
N ILE A 208 -9.51 1.78 25.76
CA ILE A 208 -8.76 2.42 26.84
C ILE A 208 -9.68 3.29 27.69
N ASP A 209 -9.21 3.69 28.85
CA ASP A 209 -9.83 4.70 29.70
C ASP A 209 -9.23 6.11 29.46
N GLU A 210 -9.71 7.10 30.20
CA GLU A 210 -9.24 8.48 30.12
C GLU A 210 -7.75 8.62 30.51
N SER A 211 -7.26 7.81 31.44
CA SER A 211 -5.83 7.78 31.81
C SER A 211 -4.95 7.33 30.65
N GLY A 212 -5.35 6.25 29.97
CA GLY A 212 -4.70 5.76 28.76
C GLY A 212 -4.71 6.78 27.64
N TYR A 213 -5.89 7.41 27.41
CA TYR A 213 -6.03 8.49 26.44
C TYR A 213 -5.01 9.62 26.69
N ASN A 214 -4.91 10.12 27.91
CA ASN A 214 -4.02 11.23 28.24
C ASN A 214 -2.56 10.90 27.95
N LYS A 215 -2.09 9.68 28.30
CA LYS A 215 -0.71 9.23 28.03
C LYS A 215 -0.41 9.14 26.54
N ILE A 216 -1.31 8.53 25.76
CA ILE A 216 -1.14 8.36 24.32
C ILE A 216 -1.16 9.73 23.63
N ASN A 217 -2.14 10.58 23.98
CA ASN A 217 -2.29 11.90 23.40
C ASN A 217 -1.09 12.81 23.70
N GLU A 218 -0.56 12.80 24.93
CA GLU A 218 0.65 13.57 25.27
C GLU A 218 1.85 13.16 24.39
N ALA A 219 2.06 11.86 24.20
CA ALA A 219 3.14 11.35 23.35
C ALA A 219 2.92 11.71 21.85
N ALA A 220 1.69 11.66 21.36
CA ALA A 220 1.33 12.07 20.01
C ALA A 220 1.51 13.59 19.80
N GLN A 221 1.20 14.41 20.79
CA GLN A 221 1.46 15.86 20.74
C GLN A 221 2.95 16.20 20.71
N LYS A 222 3.82 15.42 21.37
CA LYS A 222 5.28 15.56 21.22
C LYS A 222 5.72 15.29 19.78
N MET A 223 5.20 14.22 19.18
CA MET A 223 5.46 13.88 17.77
C MET A 223 5.00 15.03 16.85
N SER A 224 3.78 15.54 17.05
CA SER A 224 3.25 16.67 16.29
C SER A 224 4.16 17.90 16.31
N LYS A 225 4.72 18.23 17.49
CA LYS A 225 5.70 19.33 17.64
C LYS A 225 7.00 19.07 16.89
N MET A 226 7.45 17.81 16.78
CA MET A 226 8.63 17.43 16.00
C MET A 226 8.36 17.59 14.50
N ILE A 227 7.18 17.16 14.02
CA ILE A 227 6.75 17.36 12.64
C ILE A 227 6.69 18.85 12.29
N GLY A 228 6.09 19.68 13.14
CA GLY A 228 6.03 21.14 12.94
C GLY A 228 7.40 21.84 12.92
N LYS A 229 8.47 21.17 13.36
CA LYS A 229 9.86 21.61 13.28
C LYS A 229 10.66 20.86 12.20
N GLU A 230 10.01 20.08 11.36
CA GLU A 230 10.63 19.24 10.31
C GLU A 230 11.70 18.26 10.84
N MET A 231 11.57 17.86 12.11
CA MET A 231 12.45 16.87 12.75
C MET A 231 11.95 15.46 12.40
N TRP A 232 11.99 15.10 11.10
CA TRP A 232 11.29 13.96 10.55
C TRP A 232 11.69 12.62 11.15
N LYS A 233 13.00 12.36 11.22
CA LYS A 233 13.50 11.12 11.82
C LYS A 233 13.11 10.99 13.29
N GLN A 234 13.24 12.07 14.06
CA GLN A 234 12.84 12.10 15.47
C GLN A 234 11.33 11.91 15.63
N ALA A 235 10.53 12.45 14.68
CA ALA A 235 9.10 12.23 14.65
C ALA A 235 8.76 10.74 14.40
N THR A 236 9.50 10.06 13.52
CA THR A 236 9.36 8.61 13.29
C THR A 236 9.74 7.80 14.53
N ASP A 237 10.84 8.16 15.21
CA ASP A 237 11.23 7.52 16.47
C ASP A 237 10.15 7.74 17.56
N GLN A 238 9.60 8.96 17.66
CA GLN A 238 8.53 9.28 18.62
C GLN A 238 7.21 8.59 18.27
N TRP A 239 6.88 8.39 16.99
CA TRP A 239 5.73 7.59 16.54
C TRP A 239 5.78 6.16 17.12
N GLY A 240 6.95 5.54 17.12
CA GLY A 240 7.13 4.23 17.76
C GLY A 240 6.92 4.26 19.28
N VAL A 241 7.26 5.39 19.94
CA VAL A 241 6.94 5.56 21.36
C VAL A 241 5.42 5.63 21.58
N VAL A 242 4.69 6.37 20.74
CA VAL A 242 3.22 6.45 20.80
C VAL A 242 2.59 5.06 20.66
N GLN A 243 3.06 4.27 19.67
CA GLN A 243 2.60 2.88 19.49
C GLN A 243 2.82 2.05 20.77
N GLY A 244 4.03 2.11 21.35
CA GLY A 244 4.35 1.34 22.55
C GLY A 244 3.50 1.70 23.77
N ILE A 245 3.13 2.97 23.91
CA ILE A 245 2.21 3.42 24.96
C ILE A 245 0.81 2.88 24.69
N LEU A 246 0.31 3.02 23.45
CA LEU A 246 -1.03 2.53 23.07
C LEU A 246 -1.17 1.03 23.32
N GLU A 247 -0.19 0.25 22.87
CA GLU A 247 -0.17 -1.20 23.06
C GLU A 247 -0.22 -1.58 24.56
N LYS A 248 0.55 -0.88 25.38
CA LYS A 248 0.55 -1.09 26.83
C LYS A 248 -0.79 -0.73 27.46
N GLU A 249 -1.34 0.44 27.17
CA GLU A 249 -2.59 0.93 27.77
C GLU A 249 -3.82 0.14 27.28
N SER A 250 -3.79 -0.41 26.07
CA SER A 250 -4.84 -1.26 25.50
C SER A 250 -4.69 -2.75 25.85
N ASN A 251 -3.62 -3.14 26.53
CA ASN A 251 -3.27 -4.54 26.79
C ASN A 251 -3.19 -5.39 25.51
N GLY A 252 -2.57 -4.85 24.45
CA GLY A 252 -2.22 -5.59 23.24
C GLY A 252 -3.30 -5.61 22.14
N VAL A 253 -4.11 -4.55 22.00
CA VAL A 253 -5.00 -4.44 20.85
C VAL A 253 -4.20 -4.50 19.54
N ASN A 254 -4.75 -5.20 18.55
CA ASN A 254 -4.14 -5.25 17.24
C ASN A 254 -4.37 -3.92 16.48
N PHE A 255 -3.30 -3.25 16.08
CA PHE A 255 -3.36 -1.98 15.35
C PHE A 255 -4.04 -2.09 13.99
N TYR A 256 -4.00 -3.25 13.37
CA TYR A 256 -4.54 -3.50 12.04
C TYR A 256 -6.02 -3.89 12.06
N ASN A 257 -6.54 -4.37 13.20
CA ASN A 257 -7.97 -4.66 13.38
C ASN A 257 -8.30 -4.65 14.87
N MET A 258 -9.06 -3.65 15.32
CA MET A 258 -9.35 -3.45 16.74
C MET A 258 -10.17 -4.57 17.39
N LEU A 259 -10.79 -5.45 16.62
CA LEU A 259 -11.49 -6.64 17.15
C LEU A 259 -10.56 -7.83 17.39
N ALA A 260 -9.32 -7.76 16.87
CA ALA A 260 -8.30 -8.77 17.13
C ALA A 260 -7.41 -8.35 18.30
N TRP A 261 -7.06 -9.31 19.14
CA TRP A 261 -6.17 -9.12 20.28
C TRP A 261 -5.01 -10.12 20.17
N GLY A 262 -3.78 -9.62 20.25
CA GLY A 262 -2.61 -10.48 20.38
C GLY A 262 -2.62 -11.19 21.72
N ALA A 263 -2.07 -12.42 21.80
CA ALA A 263 -1.67 -12.97 23.08
C ALA A 263 -0.72 -11.98 23.72
N SER A 264 -0.98 -11.57 24.96
CA SER A 264 -0.19 -10.60 25.73
C SER A 264 1.30 -10.80 25.47
N GLU A 265 1.93 -9.87 24.76
CA GLU A 265 3.33 -9.96 24.32
C GLU A 265 4.34 -9.69 25.43
N SER A 266 3.97 -9.91 26.72
CA SER A 266 4.95 -9.95 27.79
C SER A 266 6.11 -10.92 27.48
N GLY A 267 5.89 -11.92 26.60
CA GLY A 267 6.92 -12.81 26.08
C GLY A 267 7.75 -12.25 24.93
N LEU A 268 7.19 -11.43 24.03
CA LEU A 268 7.91 -10.86 22.87
C LEU A 268 8.67 -9.58 23.23
N MET A 269 8.17 -8.78 24.19
CA MET A 269 8.87 -7.59 24.67
C MET A 269 10.28 -7.87 25.22
N ASN A 270 10.51 -9.07 25.77
CA ASN A 270 11.82 -9.48 26.27
C ASN A 270 12.77 -9.99 25.17
N LYS A 271 12.29 -10.24 23.96
CA LYS A 271 13.10 -10.84 22.89
C LYS A 271 13.89 -9.79 22.09
N TYR A 272 13.50 -8.51 22.14
CA TYR A 272 14.11 -7.46 21.34
C TYR A 272 14.74 -6.38 22.24
N SER A 273 16.02 -6.16 22.06
CA SER A 273 16.85 -5.36 22.95
C SER A 273 16.72 -3.84 22.79
N ASN A 274 16.14 -3.35 21.67
CA ASN A 274 16.02 -1.93 21.41
C ASN A 274 14.67 -1.53 20.79
N LEU A 275 14.33 -0.23 20.91
CA LEU A 275 13.06 0.33 20.44
C LEU A 275 12.86 0.15 18.94
N LYS A 276 13.93 0.28 18.14
CA LYS A 276 13.89 0.15 16.68
C LYS A 276 13.50 -1.26 16.24
N ASP A 277 14.10 -2.29 16.85
CA ASP A 277 13.77 -3.69 16.54
C ASP A 277 12.34 -4.02 16.96
N ARG A 278 11.85 -3.44 18.07
CA ARG A 278 10.45 -3.56 18.49
C ARG A 278 9.49 -2.91 17.50
N MET A 279 9.77 -1.71 17.03
CA MET A 279 8.95 -1.01 16.02
C MET A 279 8.86 -1.82 14.73
N VAL A 280 9.99 -2.26 14.20
CA VAL A 280 10.06 -3.06 12.98
C VAL A 280 9.27 -4.36 13.16
N ASN A 281 9.46 -5.08 14.28
CA ASN A 281 8.76 -6.35 14.51
C ASN A 281 7.26 -6.19 14.77
N ARG A 282 6.80 -5.09 15.35
CA ARG A 282 5.36 -4.80 15.47
C ARG A 282 4.70 -4.59 14.12
N MET A 283 5.38 -3.92 13.19
CA MET A 283 4.90 -3.76 11.83
C MET A 283 4.92 -5.06 11.03
N ILE A 284 5.91 -5.91 11.31
CA ILE A 284 6.18 -7.16 10.59
C ILE A 284 5.37 -8.33 11.18
N GLY A 285 5.18 -8.37 12.49
CA GLY A 285 4.64 -9.55 13.20
C GLY A 285 3.32 -10.06 12.63
N PRO A 286 2.32 -9.20 12.37
CA PRO A 286 1.06 -9.62 11.74
C PRO A 286 1.22 -10.11 10.30
N LEU A 287 2.28 -9.67 9.61
CA LEU A 287 2.56 -9.98 8.21
C LEU A 287 3.49 -11.19 8.03
N GLN A 288 4.17 -11.64 9.10
CA GLN A 288 5.06 -12.80 9.08
C GLN A 288 4.31 -14.09 9.44
N ALA A 289 3.39 -14.52 8.58
CA ALA A 289 2.90 -15.88 8.66
C ALA A 289 4.02 -16.84 8.25
N ASP A 290 4.43 -17.76 9.12
CA ASP A 290 5.44 -18.80 8.82
C ASP A 290 5.08 -19.58 7.55
N LYS A 291 3.80 -19.78 7.31
CA LYS A 291 3.25 -20.45 6.16
C LYS A 291 3.51 -19.70 4.86
N LEU A 292 3.21 -18.38 4.82
CA LEU A 292 3.50 -17.54 3.65
C LEU A 292 5.01 -17.49 3.37
N THR A 293 5.83 -17.33 4.40
CA THR A 293 7.30 -17.34 4.29
C THR A 293 7.80 -18.66 3.70
N THR A 294 7.26 -19.79 4.15
CA THR A 294 7.60 -21.13 3.62
C THR A 294 7.17 -21.27 2.17
N LEU A 295 5.95 -20.85 1.84
CA LEU A 295 5.40 -20.88 0.48
C LEU A 295 6.27 -20.05 -0.48
N MET A 296 6.57 -18.80 -0.11
CA MET A 296 7.31 -17.86 -0.96
C MET A 296 8.78 -18.27 -1.12
N ASN A 297 9.47 -18.73 -0.08
CA ASN A 297 10.88 -19.17 -0.19
C ASN A 297 11.04 -20.59 -0.73
N GLY A 298 9.96 -21.35 -0.86
CA GLY A 298 9.94 -22.71 -1.36
C GLY A 298 9.39 -22.82 -2.78
N PRO A 299 8.15 -23.31 -2.95
CA PRO A 299 7.61 -23.62 -4.28
C PRO A 299 7.45 -22.39 -5.18
N ILE A 300 7.06 -21.22 -4.63
CA ILE A 300 6.90 -20.00 -5.43
C ILE A 300 8.24 -19.48 -5.92
N LYS A 301 9.25 -19.38 -5.05
CA LYS A 301 10.62 -19.00 -5.45
C LYS A 301 11.14 -19.87 -6.61
N LYS A 302 10.94 -21.18 -6.49
CA LYS A 302 11.37 -22.15 -7.51
C LYS A 302 10.64 -21.95 -8.83
N MET A 303 9.32 -21.79 -8.79
CA MET A 303 8.46 -21.57 -9.96
C MET A 303 8.83 -20.28 -10.70
N LEU A 304 8.97 -19.17 -9.95
CA LEU A 304 9.32 -17.85 -10.48
C LEU A 304 10.81 -17.74 -10.85
N LYS A 305 11.61 -18.79 -10.59
CA LYS A 305 13.06 -18.83 -10.87
C LYS A 305 13.80 -17.62 -10.29
N ILE A 306 13.42 -17.25 -9.08
CA ILE A 306 14.05 -16.16 -8.33
C ILE A 306 15.53 -16.50 -8.05
N PRO A 307 16.46 -15.54 -8.19
CA PRO A 307 17.88 -15.80 -7.94
C PRO A 307 18.13 -16.40 -6.55
N GLU A 308 19.09 -17.34 -6.46
CA GLU A 308 19.40 -18.06 -5.22
C GLU A 308 19.69 -17.11 -4.05
N LYS A 309 20.45 -16.03 -4.33
CA LYS A 309 20.81 -15.00 -3.35
C LYS A 309 19.62 -14.22 -2.76
N VAL A 310 18.47 -14.20 -3.43
CA VAL A 310 17.29 -13.45 -2.99
C VAL A 310 16.47 -14.28 -2.02
N ARG A 311 16.29 -13.80 -0.81
CA ARG A 311 15.39 -14.39 0.18
C ARG A 311 14.16 -13.48 0.32
N TRP A 312 12.99 -14.04 0.12
CA TRP A 312 11.73 -13.32 0.31
C TRP A 312 11.47 -13.05 1.79
N GLY A 313 10.98 -11.85 2.07
CA GLY A 313 10.44 -11.46 3.38
C GLY A 313 9.11 -10.73 3.19
N ALA A 314 8.15 -11.00 4.08
CA ALA A 314 6.84 -10.35 4.04
C ALA A 314 6.95 -8.83 4.20
N GLN A 315 7.88 -8.40 5.05
CA GLN A 315 8.21 -7.00 5.31
C GLN A 315 9.73 -6.83 5.47
N SER A 316 10.30 -5.81 4.86
CA SER A 316 11.71 -5.48 4.93
C SER A 316 12.00 -4.40 5.98
N GLY A 317 12.63 -4.77 7.09
CA GLY A 317 13.07 -3.81 8.11
C GLY A 317 14.15 -2.84 7.60
N LYS A 318 14.98 -3.26 6.64
CA LYS A 318 15.97 -2.37 6.01
C LYS A 318 15.27 -1.27 5.22
N VAL A 319 14.26 -1.59 4.42
CA VAL A 319 13.47 -0.58 3.68
C VAL A 319 12.89 0.45 4.65
N PHE A 320 12.25 0.02 5.72
CA PHE A 320 11.73 0.94 6.74
C PHE A 320 12.83 1.84 7.32
N THR A 321 13.99 1.28 7.61
CA THR A 321 15.12 2.02 8.16
C THR A 321 15.59 3.15 7.24
N TYR A 322 15.71 2.88 5.94
CA TYR A 322 16.14 3.87 4.95
C TYR A 322 15.06 4.91 4.65
N GLN A 323 13.78 4.56 4.82
CA GLN A 323 12.64 5.47 4.66
C GLN A 323 12.28 6.25 5.94
N ALA A 324 12.97 6.04 7.06
CA ALA A 324 12.58 6.61 8.36
C ALA A 324 12.52 8.14 8.39
N GLU A 325 13.33 8.83 7.59
CA GLU A 325 13.29 10.29 7.45
C GLU A 325 12.08 10.77 6.64
N ASP A 326 11.64 9.97 5.68
CA ASP A 326 10.49 10.31 4.83
C ASP A 326 9.15 9.88 5.44
N PHE A 327 9.17 8.90 6.33
CA PHE A 327 7.99 8.19 6.82
C PHE A 327 6.91 9.14 7.37
N MET A 328 7.29 10.15 8.15
CA MET A 328 6.36 11.11 8.78
C MET A 328 6.04 12.34 7.92
N LYS A 329 6.62 12.47 6.71
CA LYS A 329 6.29 13.58 5.80
C LYS A 329 4.92 13.34 5.17
N PRO A 330 3.99 14.31 5.20
CA PRO A 330 2.70 14.19 4.54
C PRO A 330 2.81 14.31 3.01
N VAL A 331 1.80 13.79 2.30
CA VAL A 331 1.65 13.94 0.84
C VAL A 331 0.23 14.39 0.44
N VAL A 332 -0.44 15.10 1.33
CA VAL A 332 -1.79 15.64 1.11
C VAL A 332 -1.82 16.57 -0.11
N ASP A 333 -0.79 17.39 -0.28
CA ASP A 333 -0.60 18.30 -1.40
C ASP A 333 -0.53 17.56 -2.75
N ILE A 334 0.07 16.38 -2.79
CA ILE A 334 0.16 15.55 -4.00
C ILE A 334 -1.23 14.98 -4.33
N VAL A 335 -1.96 14.50 -3.32
CA VAL A 335 -3.33 14.00 -3.52
C VAL A 335 -4.25 15.12 -3.99
N ASP A 336 -4.18 16.30 -3.38
CA ASP A 336 -4.96 17.48 -3.81
C ASP A 336 -4.60 17.89 -5.25
N TYR A 337 -3.31 17.93 -5.59
CA TYR A 337 -2.85 18.18 -6.96
C TYR A 337 -3.50 17.21 -7.97
N LEU A 338 -3.52 15.91 -7.67
CA LEU A 338 -4.12 14.90 -8.55
C LEU A 338 -5.62 15.12 -8.75
N ILE A 339 -6.33 15.48 -7.69
CA ILE A 339 -7.77 15.77 -7.74
C ILE A 339 -8.05 17.05 -8.57
N GLN A 340 -7.27 18.12 -8.35
CA GLN A 340 -7.54 19.43 -8.94
C GLN A 340 -7.04 19.56 -10.37
N ASN A 341 -5.95 18.88 -10.74
CA ASN A 341 -5.21 19.13 -11.97
C ASN A 341 -5.22 17.97 -12.96
N THR A 342 -5.95 16.89 -12.67
CA THR A 342 -6.04 15.73 -13.57
C THR A 342 -7.48 15.25 -13.70
N SER A 343 -7.74 14.42 -14.72
CA SER A 343 -9.00 13.68 -14.87
C SER A 343 -8.97 12.29 -14.24
N LEU A 344 -7.89 11.95 -13.52
CA LEU A 344 -7.75 10.66 -12.89
C LEU A 344 -8.82 10.46 -11.81
N SER A 345 -9.41 9.27 -11.75
CA SER A 345 -10.23 8.86 -10.61
C SER A 345 -9.34 8.72 -9.38
N VAL A 346 -9.56 9.53 -8.35
CA VAL A 346 -8.87 9.45 -7.06
C VAL A 346 -9.83 8.88 -6.04
N VAL A 347 -9.55 7.68 -5.59
CA VAL A 347 -10.38 6.95 -4.63
C VAL A 347 -9.63 6.80 -3.32
N VAL A 348 -10.31 7.07 -2.21
CA VAL A 348 -9.85 6.75 -0.85
C VAL A 348 -10.77 5.69 -0.29
N TYR A 349 -10.24 4.64 0.30
CA TYR A 349 -11.05 3.68 1.05
C TYR A 349 -10.39 3.34 2.38
N THR A 350 -11.21 3.10 3.40
CA THR A 350 -10.76 2.91 4.78
C THR A 350 -11.58 1.84 5.47
N GLY A 351 -10.90 0.96 6.21
CA GLY A 351 -11.52 -0.04 7.06
C GLY A 351 -12.02 0.58 8.36
N GLN A 352 -13.26 0.25 8.72
CA GLN A 352 -13.91 0.75 9.94
C GLN A 352 -13.12 0.43 11.21
N LEU A 353 -12.40 -0.69 11.24
CA LEU A 353 -11.76 -1.26 12.43
C LEU A 353 -10.24 -1.00 12.48
N ASP A 354 -9.72 -0.23 11.52
CA ASP A 354 -8.32 0.14 11.44
C ASP A 354 -7.95 1.16 12.50
N ILE A 355 -6.92 0.89 13.31
CA ILE A 355 -6.36 1.85 14.27
C ILE A 355 -5.18 2.59 13.65
N ILE A 356 -4.28 1.89 12.94
CA ILE A 356 -3.02 2.49 12.47
C ILE A 356 -3.24 3.62 11.48
N VAL A 357 -4.22 3.48 10.57
CA VAL A 357 -4.70 4.55 9.69
C VAL A 357 -6.19 4.78 9.92
N ALA A 358 -6.54 5.04 11.17
CA ALA A 358 -7.93 5.17 11.61
C ALA A 358 -8.74 6.14 10.73
N THR A 359 -9.96 5.74 10.40
CA THR A 359 -10.91 6.55 9.60
C THR A 359 -11.01 8.01 10.05
N PRO A 360 -11.05 8.36 11.35
CA PRO A 360 -11.07 9.77 11.77
C PRO A 360 -9.83 10.57 11.35
N GLY A 361 -8.66 9.94 11.29
CA GLY A 361 -7.43 10.56 10.76
C GLY A 361 -7.51 10.78 9.25
N THR A 362 -8.08 9.82 8.52
CA THR A 362 -8.35 9.93 7.08
C THR A 362 -9.33 11.07 6.80
N GLU A 363 -10.43 11.17 7.51
CA GLU A 363 -11.38 12.29 7.39
C GLU A 363 -10.71 13.63 7.71
N LYS A 364 -9.76 13.65 8.66
CA LYS A 364 -9.07 14.88 9.05
C LYS A 364 -8.21 15.45 7.93
N TRP A 365 -7.39 14.65 7.26
CA TRP A 365 -6.61 15.18 6.15
C TRP A 365 -7.47 15.49 4.90
N ILE A 366 -8.61 14.80 4.71
CA ILE A 366 -9.57 15.13 3.64
C ILE A 366 -10.11 16.56 3.80
N THR A 367 -10.23 17.07 5.03
CA THR A 367 -10.66 18.48 5.25
C THR A 367 -9.69 19.51 4.66
N GLN A 368 -8.46 19.13 4.36
CA GLN A 368 -7.41 20.01 3.82
C GLN A 368 -7.46 20.08 2.28
N LEU A 369 -8.24 19.22 1.62
CA LEU A 369 -8.34 19.18 0.16
C LEU A 369 -9.18 20.32 -0.39
N GLY A 370 -8.77 20.90 -1.51
CA GLY A 370 -9.53 21.97 -2.19
C GLY A 370 -10.94 21.58 -2.62
N ILE A 371 -11.22 20.26 -2.75
CA ILE A 371 -12.55 19.73 -3.07
C ILE A 371 -13.47 19.57 -1.82
N TYR A 372 -12.94 19.80 -0.61
CA TYR A 372 -13.61 19.44 0.64
C TYR A 372 -15.03 20.00 0.79
N SER A 373 -15.25 21.27 0.45
CA SER A 373 -16.60 21.89 0.56
C SER A 373 -17.64 21.14 -0.27
N SER A 374 -17.30 20.74 -1.50
CA SER A 374 -18.19 19.95 -2.35
C SER A 374 -18.36 18.52 -1.82
N TYR A 375 -17.29 17.92 -1.32
CA TYR A 375 -17.32 16.59 -0.69
C TYR A 375 -18.18 16.58 0.57
N PHE A 376 -18.04 17.57 1.45
CA PHE A 376 -18.81 17.67 2.69
C PHE A 376 -20.31 17.69 2.41
N ASN A 377 -20.75 18.48 1.43
CA ASN A 377 -22.15 18.63 1.04
C ASN A 377 -22.70 17.48 0.18
N SER A 378 -21.87 16.52 -0.23
CA SER A 378 -22.33 15.38 -1.04
C SER A 378 -23.06 14.33 -0.21
N THR A 379 -23.97 13.60 -0.85
CA THR A 379 -24.77 12.56 -0.19
C THR A 379 -23.95 11.29 -0.01
N ARG A 380 -23.91 10.76 1.22
CA ARG A 380 -23.41 9.44 1.54
C ARG A 380 -24.39 8.37 1.09
N GLN A 381 -23.91 7.36 0.37
CA GLN A 381 -24.72 6.28 -0.17
C GLN A 381 -24.25 4.93 0.38
N PRO A 382 -25.16 3.96 0.61
CA PRO A 382 -24.78 2.61 1.00
C PRO A 382 -24.26 1.79 -0.20
N LEU A 383 -23.34 0.87 0.08
CA LEU A 383 -22.96 -0.23 -0.79
C LEU A 383 -23.43 -1.52 -0.13
N TYR A 384 -24.01 -2.41 -0.91
CA TYR A 384 -24.60 -3.64 -0.41
C TYR A 384 -23.76 -4.86 -0.79
N ASP A 385 -23.63 -5.80 0.14
CA ASP A 385 -23.08 -7.12 -0.16
C ASP A 385 -23.96 -7.82 -1.19
N PRO A 386 -23.38 -8.39 -2.27
CA PRO A 386 -24.16 -8.96 -3.37
C PRO A 386 -24.95 -10.21 -2.97
N TYR A 387 -24.58 -10.90 -1.90
CA TYR A 387 -25.20 -12.15 -1.45
C TYR A 387 -26.20 -11.91 -0.33
N THR A 388 -25.79 -11.23 0.74
CA THR A 388 -26.64 -11.01 1.92
C THR A 388 -27.60 -9.83 1.77
N LYS A 389 -27.33 -8.91 0.84
CA LYS A 389 -28.05 -7.65 0.64
C LYS A 389 -27.96 -6.67 1.84
N LEU A 390 -27.12 -6.97 2.81
CA LEU A 390 -26.84 -6.05 3.92
C LEU A 390 -25.88 -4.94 3.48
N THR A 391 -25.93 -3.83 4.16
CA THR A 391 -24.97 -2.73 3.95
C THR A 391 -23.58 -3.20 4.38
N THR A 392 -22.64 -3.20 3.45
CA THR A 392 -21.26 -3.64 3.70
C THR A 392 -20.25 -2.49 3.62
N ALA A 393 -20.65 -1.35 3.08
CA ALA A 393 -19.86 -0.13 3.03
C ALA A 393 -20.75 1.08 2.81
N PHE A 394 -20.16 2.26 2.95
CA PHE A 394 -20.73 3.50 2.46
C PHE A 394 -19.75 4.20 1.53
N TYR A 395 -20.24 5.09 0.67
CA TYR A 395 -19.38 5.89 -0.19
C TYR A 395 -19.95 7.28 -0.46
N LYS A 396 -19.07 8.20 -0.80
CA LYS A 396 -19.36 9.50 -1.40
C LYS A 396 -18.55 9.65 -2.69
N THR A 397 -19.11 10.34 -3.68
CA THR A 397 -18.41 10.67 -4.93
C THR A 397 -18.70 12.11 -5.31
N VAL A 398 -17.64 12.86 -5.59
CA VAL A 398 -17.72 14.25 -6.10
C VAL A 398 -16.71 14.40 -7.22
N LYS A 399 -17.19 14.70 -8.44
CA LYS A 399 -16.35 14.77 -9.63
C LYS A 399 -15.49 13.49 -9.79
N ASN A 400 -14.18 13.63 -9.78
CA ASN A 400 -13.20 12.54 -9.88
C ASN A 400 -12.73 12.00 -8.52
N PHE A 401 -13.25 12.49 -7.40
CA PHE A 401 -12.89 12.07 -6.04
C PHE A 401 -13.98 11.21 -5.40
N SER A 402 -13.60 10.09 -4.81
CA SER A 402 -14.51 9.19 -4.08
C SER A 402 -13.90 8.73 -2.77
N VAL A 403 -14.74 8.60 -1.73
CA VAL A 403 -14.35 8.01 -0.44
C VAL A 403 -15.27 6.85 -0.13
N TYR A 404 -14.69 5.73 0.34
CA TYR A 404 -15.41 4.54 0.78
C TYR A 404 -15.07 4.21 2.23
N TRP A 405 -16.07 3.90 3.03
CA TRP A 405 -15.95 3.38 4.40
C TRP A 405 -16.39 1.94 4.39
N ILE A 406 -15.44 1.02 4.51
CA ILE A 406 -15.71 -0.41 4.47
C ILE A 406 -15.99 -0.90 5.88
N LEU A 407 -17.18 -1.46 6.10
CA LEU A 407 -17.59 -2.01 7.39
C LEU A 407 -16.95 -3.37 7.61
N ASP A 408 -16.83 -3.76 8.87
CA ASP A 408 -16.27 -5.06 9.29
C ASP A 408 -14.86 -5.36 8.74
N ALA A 409 -14.11 -4.30 8.44
CA ALA A 409 -12.74 -4.40 7.94
C ALA A 409 -11.79 -3.55 8.79
N GLY A 410 -10.62 -4.07 9.08
CA GLY A 410 -9.47 -3.34 9.58
C GLY A 410 -8.61 -2.81 8.45
N HIS A 411 -7.30 -2.76 8.68
CA HIS A 411 -6.29 -2.20 7.77
C HIS A 411 -6.21 -2.93 6.43
N MET A 412 -6.21 -4.27 6.46
CA MET A 412 -6.17 -5.11 5.26
C MET A 412 -7.60 -5.36 4.77
N VAL A 413 -8.20 -4.34 4.15
CA VAL A 413 -9.60 -4.39 3.71
C VAL A 413 -9.94 -5.60 2.83
N PRO A 414 -9.13 -5.99 1.81
CA PRO A 414 -9.44 -7.15 1.00
C PRO A 414 -9.37 -8.48 1.77
N LEU A 415 -8.56 -8.58 2.81
CA LEU A 415 -8.46 -9.75 3.68
C LEU A 415 -9.68 -9.84 4.60
N ASP A 416 -10.04 -8.74 5.26
CA ASP A 416 -11.07 -8.73 6.30
C ASP A 416 -12.49 -8.75 5.73
N ASN A 417 -12.75 -7.98 4.66
CA ASN A 417 -14.05 -7.94 3.99
C ASN A 417 -13.89 -7.97 2.45
N GLY A 418 -13.47 -9.13 1.93
CA GLY A 418 -13.18 -9.33 0.51
C GLY A 418 -14.39 -9.08 -0.41
N ASN A 419 -15.62 -9.33 0.04
CA ASN A 419 -16.83 -9.07 -0.74
C ASN A 419 -17.03 -7.57 -0.93
N ALA A 420 -16.96 -6.78 0.14
CA ALA A 420 -17.07 -5.33 0.07
C ALA A 420 -15.96 -4.71 -0.78
N ALA A 421 -14.71 -5.20 -0.60
CA ALA A 421 -13.56 -4.77 -1.39
C ALA A 421 -13.78 -5.04 -2.89
N LEU A 422 -14.24 -6.23 -3.27
CA LEU A 422 -14.50 -6.59 -4.66
C LEU A 422 -15.63 -5.76 -5.28
N GLU A 423 -16.72 -5.50 -4.54
CA GLU A 423 -17.81 -4.65 -5.02
C GLU A 423 -17.37 -3.18 -5.19
N MET A 424 -16.53 -2.68 -4.29
CA MET A 424 -15.90 -1.36 -4.44
C MET A 424 -15.04 -1.32 -5.71
N VAL A 425 -14.17 -2.31 -5.93
CA VAL A 425 -13.30 -2.38 -7.12
C VAL A 425 -14.12 -2.40 -8.40
N LYS A 426 -15.13 -3.26 -8.51
CA LYS A 426 -16.05 -3.30 -9.67
C LYS A 426 -16.62 -1.92 -9.97
N ARG A 427 -17.03 -1.19 -8.93
CA ARG A 427 -17.60 0.15 -9.07
C ARG A 427 -16.58 1.20 -9.51
N VAL A 428 -15.34 1.09 -9.03
CA VAL A 428 -14.24 2.01 -9.38
C VAL A 428 -13.82 1.84 -10.84
N ILE A 429 -13.66 0.60 -11.30
CA ILE A 429 -13.14 0.30 -12.64
C ILE A 429 -14.22 0.31 -13.74
N SER A 430 -15.51 0.40 -13.39
CA SER A 430 -16.63 0.50 -14.33
C SER A 430 -16.95 1.93 -14.80
N LYS A 431 -16.22 2.94 -14.28
CA LYS A 431 -16.39 4.36 -14.62
C LYS A 431 -15.57 4.79 -15.87
#